data_a8da2bb9fd621137bea3aaa8a872c775
#
_entry.id   a8da2bb9fd621137bea3aaa8a872c775
#
_cell.length_a   1.000
_cell.length_b   1.000
_cell.length_c   1.000
_cell.angle_alpha   90.00
_cell.angle_beta   90.00
_cell.angle_gamma   90.00
#
_symmetry.space_group_name_H-M   'P 1'
#
loop_
_entity.id
_entity.type
_entity.pdbx_description
1 polymer ?
#
loop_
_entity_poly.entity_id
_entity_poly.type
_entity_poly.pdbx_seq_one_letter_code
_entity_poly.pdbx_strand_id
1 'polypeptide(L)' 'MSFADAIIKLRSERRISQKELAEDLYVSCETVNRWENGRTVPNKMTMFVIRRYCEDHGLTFSYDEGVRV' A
#
# COMPACT_ATOMS: atom_id res chain seq x y z
N MET A 1 -3.43 6.19 -11.36
CA MET A 1 -2.51 5.30 -10.63
C MET A 1 -3.33 4.25 -9.91
N SER A 2 -2.99 2.99 -10.11
CA SER A 2 -3.70 1.90 -9.46
C SER A 2 -3.23 1.75 -8.01
N PHE A 3 -3.95 0.94 -7.23
CA PHE A 3 -3.51 0.65 -5.86
C PHE A 3 -2.13 0.00 -5.88
N ALA A 4 -1.89 -0.91 -6.83
CA ALA A 4 -0.58 -1.55 -6.94
C ALA A 4 0.52 -0.51 -7.13
N ASP A 5 0.29 0.44 -8.03
CA ASP A 5 1.26 1.51 -8.27
C ASP A 5 1.46 2.38 -7.03
N ALA A 6 0.37 2.65 -6.30
CA ALA A 6 0.44 3.49 -5.12
C ALA A 6 1.27 2.83 -4.02
N ILE A 7 1.13 1.51 -3.85
CA ILE A 7 1.92 0.78 -2.85
C ILE A 7 3.39 0.75 -3.23
N ILE A 8 3.69 0.54 -4.52
CA ILE A 8 5.06 0.55 -4.99
C ILE A 8 5.68 1.92 -4.76
N LYS A 9 4.92 2.97 -5.05
CA LYS A 9 5.39 4.34 -4.84
C LYS A 9 5.65 4.61 -3.37
N LEU A 10 4.74 4.18 -2.50
CA LEU A 10 4.90 4.34 -1.06
C LEU A 10 6.20 3.70 -0.59
N ARG A 11 6.44 2.46 -0.99
CA ARG A 11 7.63 1.75 -0.59
C ARG A 11 8.89 2.43 -1.13
N SER A 12 8.81 2.89 -2.38
CA SER A 12 9.92 3.58 -3.02
C SER A 12 10.25 4.88 -2.27
N GLU A 13 9.25 5.63 -1.88
CA GLU A 13 9.47 6.89 -1.16
C GLU A 13 10.05 6.64 0.22
N ARG A 14 9.67 5.53 0.85
CA ARG A 14 10.22 5.14 2.14
C ARG A 14 11.58 4.46 2.02
N ARG A 15 11.94 4.03 0.80
CA ARG A 15 13.18 3.32 0.52
C ARG A 15 13.33 2.07 1.36
N ILE A 16 12.24 1.30 1.42
CA ILE A 16 12.22 0.08 2.21
C ILE A 16 11.82 -1.09 1.32
N SER A 17 12.12 -2.31 1.81
CA SER A 17 11.77 -3.52 1.08
C SER A 17 10.31 -3.88 1.30
N GLN A 18 9.81 -4.85 0.51
CA GLN A 18 8.47 -5.38 0.72
C GLN A 18 8.34 -5.94 2.13
N LYS A 19 9.38 -6.63 2.59
CA LYS A 19 9.36 -7.23 3.92
C LYS A 19 9.25 -6.16 5.00
N GLU A 20 10.01 -5.09 4.86
CA GLU A 20 9.98 -4.01 5.84
C GLU A 20 8.62 -3.32 5.86
N LEU A 21 8.05 -3.07 4.69
CA LEU A 21 6.72 -2.46 4.65
C LEU A 21 5.69 -3.39 5.26
N ALA A 22 5.79 -4.70 4.98
CA ALA A 22 4.87 -5.67 5.54
C ALA A 22 4.92 -5.64 7.06
N GLU A 23 6.12 -5.59 7.62
CA GLU A 23 6.29 -5.52 9.07
C GLU A 23 5.66 -4.26 9.63
N ASP A 24 5.86 -3.14 8.95
CA ASP A 24 5.31 -1.86 9.40
C ASP A 24 3.78 -1.86 9.38
N LEU A 25 3.18 -2.58 8.45
CA LEU A 25 1.73 -2.61 8.28
C LEU A 25 1.08 -3.81 8.94
N TYR A 26 1.87 -4.66 9.59
CA TYR A 26 1.37 -5.85 10.30
C TYR A 26 0.71 -6.85 9.36
N VAL A 27 1.30 -7.03 8.18
CA VAL A 27 0.83 -8.03 7.21
C VAL A 27 2.01 -8.86 6.76
N SER A 28 1.76 -9.91 6.00
CA SER A 28 2.85 -10.75 5.50
C SER A 28 3.50 -10.09 4.27
N CYS A 29 4.75 -10.45 4.05
CA CYS A 29 5.47 -9.98 2.87
C CYS A 29 4.73 -10.42 1.59
N GLU A 30 4.17 -11.63 1.62
CA GLU A 30 3.41 -12.14 0.49
C GLU A 30 2.20 -11.25 0.19
N THR A 31 1.56 -10.74 1.23
CA THR A 31 0.43 -9.85 1.05
C THR A 31 0.84 -8.58 0.31
N VAL A 32 1.96 -7.97 0.71
CA VAL A 32 2.47 -6.78 0.02
C VAL A 32 2.80 -7.12 -1.43
N ASN A 33 3.41 -8.28 -1.66
CA ASN A 33 3.74 -8.71 -3.00
C ASN A 33 2.49 -8.83 -3.88
N ARG A 34 1.41 -9.39 -3.33
CA ARG A 34 0.15 -9.51 -4.07
C ARG A 34 -0.43 -8.15 -4.39
N TRP A 35 -0.34 -7.20 -3.45
CA TRP A 35 -0.82 -5.85 -3.71
C TRP A 35 -0.04 -5.22 -4.86
N GLU A 36 1.28 -5.37 -4.86
CA GLU A 36 2.13 -4.76 -5.89
C GLU A 36 1.93 -5.40 -7.26
N ASN A 37 1.49 -6.64 -7.28
CA ASN A 37 1.20 -7.33 -8.53
C ASN A 37 -0.25 -7.16 -8.99
N GLY A 38 -1.04 -6.38 -8.25
CA GLY A 38 -2.41 -6.10 -8.62
C GLY A 38 -3.35 -7.27 -8.42
N ARG A 39 -2.98 -8.25 -7.61
CA ARG A 39 -3.81 -9.44 -7.41
C ARG A 39 -4.90 -9.23 -6.38
N THR A 40 -4.62 -8.42 -5.37
CA THR A 40 -5.59 -8.15 -4.32
C THR A 40 -5.47 -6.71 -3.86
N VAL A 41 -6.51 -6.24 -3.17
CA VAL A 41 -6.48 -4.95 -2.49
C VAL A 41 -6.86 -5.21 -1.04
N PRO A 42 -6.44 -4.34 -0.12
CA PRO A 42 -6.75 -4.56 1.29
C PRO A 42 -8.21 -4.27 1.59
N ASN A 43 -8.68 -4.82 2.72
CA ASN A 43 -10.00 -4.48 3.21
C ASN A 43 -9.95 -3.08 3.83
N LYS A 44 -11.11 -2.62 4.32
CA LYS A 44 -11.22 -1.25 4.83
C LYS A 44 -10.30 -1.01 6.03
N MET A 45 -10.22 -1.98 6.92
CA MET A 45 -9.38 -1.84 8.12
C MET A 45 -7.92 -1.67 7.74
N THR A 46 -7.44 -2.54 6.86
CA THR A 46 -6.04 -2.47 6.42
C THR A 46 -5.78 -1.20 5.62
N MET A 47 -6.74 -0.77 4.82
CA MET A 47 -6.60 0.48 4.08
C MET A 47 -6.47 1.66 5.04
N PHE A 48 -7.22 1.64 6.14
CA PHE A 48 -7.11 2.68 7.15
C PHE A 48 -5.70 2.70 7.75
N VAL A 49 -5.16 1.52 8.03
CA VAL A 49 -3.80 1.41 8.56
C VAL A 49 -2.78 1.98 7.58
N ILE A 50 -2.95 1.68 6.29
CA ILE A 50 -2.04 2.20 5.26
C ILE A 50 -2.10 3.72 5.22
N ARG A 51 -3.29 4.29 5.22
CA ARG A 51 -3.44 5.74 5.15
C ARG A 51 -2.85 6.41 6.39
N ARG A 52 -3.06 5.82 7.56
CA ARG A 52 -2.50 6.36 8.80
C ARG A 52 -0.98 6.29 8.78
N TYR A 53 -0.45 5.18 8.28
CA TYR A 53 0.99 5.01 8.14
C TYR A 53 1.57 6.13 7.27
N CYS A 54 0.90 6.42 6.16
CA CYS A 54 1.37 7.46 5.26
C CYS A 54 1.31 8.83 5.92
N GLU A 55 0.24 9.12 6.66
CA GLU A 55 0.14 10.38 7.38
C GLU A 55 1.27 10.53 8.38
N ASP A 56 1.56 9.47 9.11
CA ASP A 56 2.59 9.50 10.13
C ASP A 56 3.97 9.74 9.53
N HIS A 57 4.17 9.40 8.28
CA HIS A 57 5.44 9.59 7.59
C HIS A 57 5.43 10.78 6.64
N GLY A 58 4.37 11.58 6.68
CA GLY A 58 4.29 12.78 5.84
C GLY A 58 4.15 12.47 4.36
N LEU A 59 3.58 11.31 4.03
CA LEU A 59 3.41 10.90 2.65
C LEU A 59 1.96 11.04 2.22
N THR A 60 1.76 11.27 0.92
CA THR A 60 0.44 11.30 0.34
C THR A 60 0.15 9.95 -0.29
N PHE A 61 -1.00 9.38 0.02
CA PHE A 61 -1.40 8.11 -0.54
C PHE A 61 -2.75 8.26 -1.22
N SER A 62 -2.76 8.12 -2.54
CA SER A 62 -4.00 8.18 -3.29
C SER A 62 -3.88 7.31 -4.53
N TYR A 63 -5.00 6.82 -4.99
CA TYR A 63 -5.05 5.98 -6.18
C TYR A 63 -6.46 5.97 -6.72
N ASP A 64 -6.58 5.58 -8.00
CA ASP A 64 -7.87 5.42 -8.64
C ASP A 64 -8.31 3.98 -8.52
N GLU A 65 -9.55 3.78 -8.08
CA GLU A 65 -10.09 2.43 -7.95
C GLU A 65 -10.68 1.92 -9.25
N GLY A 66 -10.37 2.62 -10.34
CA GLY A 66 -10.95 2.30 -11.60
C GLY A 66 -12.23 3.07 -11.81
N VAL A 67 -12.69 3.03 -13.04
CA VAL A 67 -13.89 3.78 -13.41
C VAL A 67 -15.13 3.01 -12.99
N ARG A 68 -16.03 3.72 -12.37
CA ARG A 68 -17.34 3.18 -12.02
C ARG A 68 -18.37 3.90 -12.84
N VAL A 69 -18.91 3.22 -13.77
CA VAL A 69 -19.95 3.82 -14.59
C VAL A 69 -21.22 3.03 -14.52
#